data_46c5b6d7d387c086b5d7554bf6b4293e
#
_entry.id   46c5b6d7d387c086b5d7554bf6b4293e
#
_cell.length_a   1.000
_cell.length_b   1.000
_cell.length_c   1.000
_cell.angle_alpha   90.00
_cell.angle_beta   90.00
_cell.angle_gamma   90.00
#
_symmetry.space_group_name_H-M   'P 1'
#
loop_
_entity.id
_entity.type
_entity.pdbx_description
1 polymer ?
#
loop_
_entity_poly.entity_id
_entity_poly.type
_entity_poly.pdbx_seq_one_letter_code
_entity_poly.pdbx_strand_id
1 'polypeptide(L)'
;MRLGYRFCRFLCQGCCAVYLKARCFGVGNVPPAGGVLLVSNHQSFLDPVLTTMALYREGNYMARDNLFGNPWFRRLIEYLNAFPVRRGTADLAAIKESMRRLKQGRVVLMFPEGTRTPDGRIGPLLPGMFAIAKKTGVPIVPVLIDGMFQAWPRHQLLPSPGNVIIEYGQPVVPGQFEELSAEQLMEMVRRRLIAMQHRWHRLLPERRLEWYRPDECPDEMNTGCE
;
A
#
# COMPACT_ATOMS: atom_id res chain seq x y z
N MET A 1 8.84 -14.05 -12.25
CA MET A 1 7.37 -13.89 -12.15
C MET A 1 6.69 -15.03 -12.91
N ARG A 2 5.77 -15.75 -12.25
CA ARG A 2 5.03 -16.91 -12.82
C ARG A 2 4.12 -16.47 -13.96
N LEU A 3 3.96 -17.31 -15.00
CA LEU A 3 3.18 -16.98 -16.21
C LEU A 3 1.72 -16.61 -15.90
N GLY A 4 1.03 -17.42 -15.10
CA GLY A 4 -0.35 -17.13 -14.72
C GLY A 4 -0.50 -15.86 -13.87
N TYR A 5 0.49 -15.54 -12.99
CA TYR A 5 0.49 -14.27 -12.27
C TYR A 5 0.64 -13.09 -13.24
N ARG A 6 1.49 -13.20 -14.27
CA ARG A 6 1.63 -12.18 -15.33
C ARG A 6 0.33 -11.98 -16.08
N PHE A 7 -0.36 -13.07 -16.41
CA PHE A 7 -1.66 -13.03 -17.10
C PHE A 7 -2.72 -12.33 -16.26
N CYS A 8 -2.90 -12.73 -14.98
CA CYS A 8 -3.83 -12.06 -14.06
C CYS A 8 -3.50 -10.57 -13.92
N ARG A 9 -2.21 -10.24 -13.77
CA ARG A 9 -1.75 -8.86 -13.69
C ARG A 9 -2.10 -8.06 -14.94
N PHE A 10 -1.86 -8.60 -16.12
CA PHE A 10 -2.19 -7.96 -17.40
C PHE A 10 -3.68 -7.66 -17.52
N LEU A 11 -4.55 -8.62 -17.17
CA LEU A 11 -6.01 -8.41 -17.14
C LEU A 11 -6.39 -7.30 -16.14
N CYS A 12 -5.84 -7.34 -14.92
CA CYS A 12 -6.09 -6.31 -13.92
C CYS A 12 -5.61 -4.93 -14.39
N GLN A 13 -4.44 -4.84 -15.03
CA GLN A 13 -3.93 -3.59 -15.59
C GLN A 13 -4.87 -3.02 -16.65
N GLY A 14 -5.35 -3.84 -17.58
CA GLY A 14 -6.30 -3.43 -18.61
C GLY A 14 -7.62 -2.93 -18.00
N CYS A 15 -8.22 -3.71 -17.11
CA CYS A 15 -9.46 -3.29 -16.42
C CYS A 15 -9.27 -2.01 -15.62
N CYS A 16 -8.19 -1.89 -14.85
CA CYS A 16 -7.92 -0.70 -14.05
C CYS A 16 -7.59 0.53 -14.91
N ALA A 17 -6.89 0.34 -16.03
CA ALA A 17 -6.57 1.44 -16.95
C ALA A 17 -7.85 2.00 -17.61
N VAL A 18 -8.75 1.14 -18.05
CA VAL A 18 -9.98 1.56 -18.74
C VAL A 18 -11.02 2.07 -17.75
N TYR A 19 -11.33 1.29 -16.71
CA TYR A 19 -12.45 1.58 -15.81
C TYR A 19 -12.12 2.60 -14.73
N LEU A 20 -10.92 2.51 -14.16
CA LEU A 20 -10.44 3.39 -13.09
C LEU A 20 -9.49 4.48 -13.60
N LYS A 21 -9.16 4.49 -14.88
CA LYS A 21 -8.14 5.40 -15.47
C LYS A 21 -6.88 5.46 -14.59
N ALA A 22 -6.49 4.29 -14.06
CA ALA A 22 -5.42 4.18 -13.08
C ALA A 22 -4.07 4.59 -13.66
N ARG A 23 -3.35 5.46 -12.96
CA ARG A 23 -2.01 5.92 -13.32
C ARG A 23 -1.04 5.63 -12.20
N CYS A 24 0.13 5.08 -12.55
CA CYS A 24 1.18 4.72 -11.60
C CYS A 24 2.40 5.61 -11.78
N PHE A 25 2.92 6.15 -10.68
CA PHE A 25 4.08 7.03 -10.63
C PHE A 25 5.14 6.47 -9.68
N GLY A 26 6.41 6.76 -9.95
CA GLY A 26 7.50 6.39 -9.06
C GLY A 26 7.76 4.88 -8.93
N VAL A 27 7.34 4.04 -9.88
CA VAL A 27 7.55 2.57 -9.82
C VAL A 27 9.04 2.22 -9.69
N GLY A 28 9.93 3.04 -10.26
CA GLY A 28 11.39 2.88 -10.15
C GLY A 28 11.94 3.03 -8.72
N ASN A 29 11.17 3.61 -7.80
CA ASN A 29 11.53 3.71 -6.39
C ASN A 29 11.44 2.36 -5.65
N VAL A 30 10.81 1.35 -6.25
CA VAL A 30 10.77 0.00 -5.67
C VAL A 30 12.03 -0.76 -6.08
N PRO A 31 12.90 -1.14 -5.14
CA PRO A 31 14.12 -1.87 -5.43
C PRO A 31 13.87 -3.11 -6.30
N PRO A 32 14.67 -3.33 -7.37
CA PRO A 32 14.46 -4.43 -8.29
C PRO A 32 14.78 -5.80 -7.68
N ALA A 33 15.56 -5.84 -6.61
CA ALA A 33 15.96 -7.05 -5.90
C ALA A 33 15.93 -6.83 -4.37
N GLY A 34 16.09 -7.91 -3.62
CA GLY A 34 16.03 -7.89 -2.15
C GLY A 34 14.61 -7.80 -1.60
N GLY A 35 14.47 -7.89 -0.27
CA GLY A 35 13.21 -7.69 0.42
C GLY A 35 12.79 -6.23 0.40
N VAL A 36 11.50 -5.97 0.22
CA VAL A 36 10.94 -4.62 0.24
C VAL A 36 9.62 -4.63 0.97
N LEU A 37 9.45 -3.73 1.93
CA LEU A 37 8.18 -3.51 2.58
C LEU A 37 7.46 -2.33 1.93
N LEU A 38 6.37 -2.61 1.22
CA LEU A 38 5.45 -1.57 0.75
C LEU A 38 4.47 -1.23 1.86
N VAL A 39 4.37 0.05 2.19
CA VAL A 39 3.44 0.58 3.20
C VAL A 39 2.48 1.52 2.50
N SER A 40 1.20 1.14 2.46
CA SER A 40 0.18 1.89 1.73
C SER A 40 -0.98 2.29 2.65
N ASN A 41 -1.62 3.42 2.33
CA ASN A 41 -2.95 3.74 2.84
C ASN A 41 -3.99 2.79 2.27
N HIS A 42 -5.16 2.70 2.90
CA HIS A 42 -6.18 1.71 2.54
C HIS A 42 -7.55 2.33 2.29
N GLN A 43 -7.93 2.47 1.03
CA GLN A 43 -9.19 3.08 0.60
C GLN A 43 -10.24 2.05 0.17
N SER A 44 -9.81 0.95 -0.47
CA SER A 44 -10.72 0.03 -1.16
C SER A 44 -10.30 -1.43 -1.04
N PHE A 45 -11.22 -2.33 -1.40
CA PHE A 45 -10.96 -3.77 -1.52
C PHE A 45 -9.91 -4.09 -2.62
N LEU A 46 -9.82 -3.28 -3.68
CA LEU A 46 -8.87 -3.47 -4.78
C LEU A 46 -7.45 -2.95 -4.52
N ASP A 47 -7.21 -2.26 -3.42
CA ASP A 47 -5.90 -1.66 -3.14
C ASP A 47 -4.72 -2.63 -3.23
N PRO A 48 -4.81 -3.90 -2.75
CA PRO A 48 -3.71 -4.85 -2.91
C PRO A 48 -3.34 -5.11 -4.37
N VAL A 49 -4.35 -5.18 -5.25
CA VAL A 49 -4.15 -5.38 -6.68
C VAL A 49 -3.52 -4.14 -7.31
N LEU A 50 -4.09 -2.96 -7.04
CA LEU A 50 -3.61 -1.68 -7.56
C LEU A 50 -2.16 -1.41 -7.16
N THR A 51 -1.82 -1.65 -5.88
CA THR A 51 -0.48 -1.41 -5.34
C THR A 51 0.57 -2.35 -5.92
N THR A 52 0.19 -3.50 -6.44
CA THR A 52 1.16 -4.49 -6.92
C THR A 52 1.16 -4.67 -8.44
N MET A 53 0.12 -4.20 -9.13
CA MET A 53 -0.05 -4.43 -10.57
C MET A 53 1.03 -3.77 -11.44
N ALA A 54 1.60 -2.63 -11.01
CA ALA A 54 2.63 -1.92 -11.78
C ALA A 54 4.05 -2.47 -11.55
N LEU A 55 4.24 -3.30 -10.52
CA LEU A 55 5.56 -3.80 -10.17
C LEU A 55 6.10 -4.83 -11.16
N TYR A 56 7.40 -4.83 -11.37
CA TYR A 56 8.10 -5.87 -12.13
C TYR A 56 8.33 -7.16 -11.33
N ARG A 57 7.86 -7.21 -10.08
CA ARG A 57 8.01 -8.31 -9.11
C ARG A 57 6.65 -8.74 -8.58
N GLU A 58 6.54 -10.00 -8.13
CA GLU A 58 5.31 -10.48 -7.50
C GLU A 58 5.15 -9.84 -6.12
N GLY A 59 4.00 -9.18 -5.87
CA GLY A 59 3.61 -8.71 -4.55
C GLY A 59 3.12 -9.86 -3.66
N ASN A 60 3.35 -9.74 -2.37
CA ASN A 60 2.80 -10.61 -1.33
C ASN A 60 2.04 -9.71 -0.35
N TYR A 61 0.86 -10.08 0.07
CA TYR A 61 0.03 -9.23 0.91
C TYR A 61 -0.77 -9.99 1.94
N MET A 62 -0.98 -9.35 3.07
CA MET A 62 -1.86 -9.85 4.12
C MET A 62 -3.31 -9.70 3.68
N ALA A 63 -4.08 -10.76 3.78
CA ALA A 63 -5.51 -10.75 3.54
C ALA A 63 -6.27 -11.28 4.77
N ARG A 64 -7.45 -10.74 5.04
CA ARG A 64 -8.27 -11.19 6.17
C ARG A 64 -8.49 -12.69 6.11
N ASP A 65 -8.37 -13.36 7.26
CA ASP A 65 -8.55 -14.80 7.42
C ASP A 65 -9.90 -15.31 6.89
N ASN A 66 -10.98 -14.54 7.05
CA ASN A 66 -12.30 -14.89 6.53
C ASN A 66 -12.37 -15.02 5.00
N LEU A 67 -11.45 -14.38 4.26
CA LEU A 67 -11.37 -14.51 2.80
C LEU A 67 -10.87 -15.90 2.36
N PHE A 68 -10.25 -16.64 3.26
CA PHE A 68 -9.76 -18.00 3.02
C PHE A 68 -10.83 -19.08 3.31
N GLY A 69 -12.04 -18.69 3.71
CA GLY A 69 -13.14 -19.62 3.97
C GLY A 69 -13.72 -20.29 2.73
N ASN A 70 -13.75 -19.59 1.59
CA ASN A 70 -14.18 -20.18 0.33
C ASN A 70 -13.00 -20.88 -0.37
N PRO A 71 -13.05 -22.20 -0.66
CA PRO A 71 -11.90 -22.95 -1.19
C PRO A 71 -11.38 -22.45 -2.54
N TRP A 72 -12.28 -22.03 -3.43
CA TRP A 72 -11.92 -21.55 -4.76
C TRP A 72 -11.25 -20.18 -4.68
N PHE A 73 -11.86 -19.28 -3.90
CA PHE A 73 -11.30 -17.94 -3.68
C PHE A 73 -9.98 -18.00 -2.93
N ARG A 74 -9.89 -18.86 -1.90
CA ARG A 74 -8.64 -19.15 -1.19
C ARG A 74 -7.53 -19.55 -2.16
N ARG A 75 -7.79 -20.54 -3.05
CA ARG A 75 -6.78 -21.01 -4.01
C ARG A 75 -6.32 -19.90 -4.95
N LEU A 76 -7.25 -19.03 -5.39
CA LEU A 76 -6.92 -17.88 -6.21
C LEU A 76 -6.00 -16.89 -5.48
N ILE A 77 -6.39 -16.44 -4.27
CA ILE A 77 -5.62 -15.43 -3.54
C ILE A 77 -4.28 -15.97 -3.04
N GLU A 78 -4.20 -17.24 -2.63
CA GLU A 78 -2.93 -17.91 -2.31
C GLU A 78 -2.02 -18.00 -3.54
N TYR A 79 -2.57 -18.33 -4.71
CA TYR A 79 -1.84 -18.30 -5.97
C TYR A 79 -1.29 -16.91 -6.28
N LEU A 80 -2.01 -15.85 -5.91
CA LEU A 80 -1.59 -14.45 -6.01
C LEU A 80 -0.72 -13.99 -4.83
N ASN A 81 -0.21 -14.92 -4.01
CA ASN A 81 0.67 -14.71 -2.86
C ASN A 81 0.03 -14.02 -1.64
N ALA A 82 -1.29 -14.01 -1.52
CA ALA A 82 -1.94 -13.62 -0.28
C ALA A 82 -1.61 -14.62 0.85
N PHE A 83 -1.57 -14.13 2.08
CA PHE A 83 -1.49 -14.95 3.28
C PHE A 83 -2.41 -14.39 4.37
N PRO A 84 -2.97 -15.27 5.23
CA PRO A 84 -4.00 -14.86 6.17
C PRO A 84 -3.45 -13.99 7.30
N VAL A 85 -4.26 -13.04 7.77
CA VAL A 85 -4.04 -12.25 8.99
C VAL A 85 -5.34 -12.13 9.77
N ARG A 86 -5.26 -12.36 11.08
CA ARG A 86 -6.36 -12.10 12.03
C ARG A 86 -6.30 -10.65 12.47
N ARG A 87 -7.36 -9.90 12.20
CA ARG A 87 -7.46 -8.49 12.62
C ARG A 87 -7.90 -8.38 14.07
N GLY A 88 -7.50 -7.26 14.71
CA GLY A 88 -7.88 -6.97 16.09
C GLY A 88 -7.00 -7.62 17.16
N THR A 89 -6.02 -8.41 16.76
CA THR A 89 -5.00 -9.00 17.65
C THR A 89 -3.62 -8.88 17.04
N ALA A 90 -2.58 -8.94 17.87
CA ALA A 90 -1.21 -9.05 17.38
C ALA A 90 -0.99 -10.45 16.78
N ASP A 91 -1.30 -10.62 15.49
CA ASP A 91 -1.11 -11.91 14.80
C ASP A 91 0.38 -12.19 14.56
N LEU A 92 1.00 -12.85 15.53
CA LEU A 92 2.41 -13.21 15.46
C LEU A 92 2.74 -14.16 14.28
N ALA A 93 1.78 -14.96 13.82
CA ALA A 93 1.97 -15.83 12.67
C ALA A 93 2.09 -15.01 11.38
N ALA A 94 1.20 -14.03 11.18
CA ALA A 94 1.26 -13.12 10.04
C ALA A 94 2.53 -12.26 10.05
N ILE A 95 2.96 -11.80 11.24
CA ILE A 95 4.23 -11.05 11.41
C ILE A 95 5.43 -11.93 11.02
N LYS A 96 5.51 -13.15 11.54
CA LYS A 96 6.60 -14.10 11.21
C LYS A 96 6.63 -14.44 9.72
N GLU A 97 5.46 -14.67 9.11
CA GLU A 97 5.35 -14.97 7.68
C GLU A 97 5.80 -13.77 6.81
N SER A 98 5.44 -12.54 7.21
CA SER A 98 5.92 -11.33 6.53
C SER A 98 7.44 -11.22 6.60
N MET A 99 8.02 -11.40 7.78
CA MET A 99 9.48 -11.37 7.97
C MET A 99 10.18 -12.46 7.16
N ARG A 100 9.61 -13.68 7.11
CA ARG A 100 10.15 -14.79 6.32
C ARG A 100 10.18 -14.43 4.83
N ARG A 101 9.08 -13.86 4.29
CA ARG A 101 9.00 -13.45 2.89
C ARG A 101 9.98 -12.32 2.57
N LEU A 102 10.08 -11.31 3.43
CA LEU A 102 11.04 -10.22 3.27
C LEU A 102 12.50 -10.74 3.25
N LYS A 103 12.86 -11.63 4.18
CA LYS A 103 14.19 -12.27 4.21
C LYS A 103 14.48 -13.14 2.97
N GLN A 104 13.44 -13.66 2.31
CA GLN A 104 13.56 -14.35 1.03
C GLN A 104 13.67 -13.40 -0.17
N GLY A 105 13.85 -12.11 0.07
CA GLY A 105 13.96 -11.11 -0.98
C GLY A 105 12.63 -10.79 -1.67
N ARG A 106 11.48 -11.02 -1.04
CA ARG A 106 10.17 -10.75 -1.64
C ARG A 106 9.65 -9.37 -1.30
N VAL A 107 8.75 -8.87 -2.13
CA VAL A 107 7.98 -7.64 -1.85
C VAL A 107 6.78 -8.01 -0.99
N VAL A 108 6.64 -7.37 0.17
CA VAL A 108 5.49 -7.54 1.06
C VAL A 108 4.75 -6.22 1.18
N LEU A 109 3.44 -6.23 0.91
CA LEU A 109 2.56 -5.08 1.05
C LEU A 109 1.80 -5.16 2.38
N MET A 110 1.76 -4.03 3.07
CA MET A 110 1.00 -3.85 4.30
C MET A 110 0.17 -2.58 4.26
N PHE A 111 -1.01 -2.66 4.91
CA PHE A 111 -1.89 -1.53 5.16
C PHE A 111 -1.92 -1.28 6.67
N PRO A 112 -1.03 -0.42 7.19
CA PRO A 112 -0.86 -0.27 8.64
C PRO A 112 -2.02 0.44 9.33
N GLU A 113 -2.99 0.98 8.61
CA GLU A 113 -4.25 1.46 9.17
C GLU A 113 -5.11 0.32 9.74
N GLY A 114 -4.86 -0.95 9.35
CA GLY A 114 -5.60 -2.13 9.80
C GLY A 114 -7.04 -2.22 9.28
N THR A 115 -7.58 -1.15 8.71
CA THR A 115 -8.92 -1.09 8.11
C THR A 115 -8.94 -0.12 6.94
N ARG A 116 -9.98 -0.18 6.11
CA ARG A 116 -10.20 0.82 5.05
C ARG A 116 -10.67 2.13 5.66
N THR A 117 -10.18 3.25 5.13
CA THR A 117 -10.55 4.59 5.58
C THR A 117 -12.08 4.81 5.49
N PRO A 118 -12.68 5.51 6.46
CA PRO A 118 -14.08 5.86 6.41
C PRO A 118 -14.38 7.12 5.55
N ASP A 119 -13.39 7.98 5.35
CA ASP A 119 -13.54 9.33 4.79
C ASP A 119 -12.46 9.71 3.73
N GLY A 120 -11.58 8.78 3.39
CA GLY A 120 -10.49 9.00 2.43
C GLY A 120 -9.21 9.59 3.04
N ARG A 121 -9.21 9.99 4.31
CA ARG A 121 -8.01 10.44 5.03
C ARG A 121 -7.07 9.26 5.31
N ILE A 122 -5.79 9.58 5.44
CA ILE A 122 -4.81 8.63 5.97
C ILE A 122 -4.92 8.66 7.49
N GLY A 123 -5.45 7.57 8.03
CA GLY A 123 -5.70 7.40 9.46
C GLY A 123 -4.42 7.17 10.29
N PRO A 124 -4.59 6.89 11.59
CA PRO A 124 -3.50 6.41 12.43
C PRO A 124 -2.94 5.09 11.91
N LEU A 125 -1.62 4.94 11.97
CA LEU A 125 -0.93 3.72 11.58
C LEU A 125 -0.57 2.88 12.80
N LEU A 126 -0.50 1.57 12.64
CA LEU A 126 -0.12 0.63 13.70
C LEU A 126 1.40 0.47 13.77
N PRO A 127 2.07 0.89 14.85
CA PRO A 127 3.54 0.89 14.94
C PRO A 127 4.15 -0.51 14.86
N GLY A 128 3.45 -1.54 15.31
CA GLY A 128 3.94 -2.92 15.28
C GLY A 128 4.31 -3.44 13.89
N MET A 129 3.74 -2.90 12.83
CA MET A 129 4.11 -3.25 11.46
C MET A 129 5.49 -2.71 11.06
N PHE A 130 5.91 -1.59 11.63
CA PHE A 130 7.21 -0.97 11.36
C PHE A 130 8.36 -1.70 12.06
N ALA A 131 8.08 -2.39 13.17
CA ALA A 131 9.04 -3.28 13.80
C ALA A 131 9.51 -4.42 12.87
N ILE A 132 8.70 -4.80 11.88
CA ILE A 132 9.05 -5.80 10.86
C ILE A 132 10.22 -5.30 10.02
N ALA A 133 10.14 -4.05 9.52
CA ALA A 133 11.21 -3.43 8.73
C ALA A 133 12.51 -3.34 9.54
N LYS A 134 12.43 -2.88 10.79
CA LYS A 134 13.60 -2.79 11.70
C LYS A 134 14.25 -4.17 11.92
N LYS A 135 13.46 -5.21 12.17
CA LYS A 135 13.97 -6.58 12.40
C LYS A 135 14.51 -7.26 11.14
N THR A 136 14.08 -6.85 9.96
CA THR A 136 14.50 -7.47 8.70
C THR A 136 15.56 -6.67 7.96
N GLY A 137 15.77 -5.39 8.32
CA GLY A 137 16.71 -4.50 7.66
C GLY A 137 16.34 -4.22 6.20
N VAL A 138 15.05 -4.26 5.84
CA VAL A 138 14.61 -4.02 4.47
C VAL A 138 14.12 -2.59 4.29
N PRO A 139 14.29 -1.98 3.11
CA PRO A 139 13.74 -0.66 2.83
C PRO A 139 12.22 -0.66 2.86
N ILE A 140 11.65 0.46 3.31
CA ILE A 140 10.22 0.75 3.26
C ILE A 140 9.95 1.67 2.08
N VAL A 141 8.99 1.32 1.23
CA VAL A 141 8.49 2.21 0.17
C VAL A 141 7.07 2.62 0.54
N PRO A 142 6.84 3.90 0.86
CA PRO A 142 5.49 4.41 1.05
C PRO A 142 4.76 4.41 -0.29
N VAL A 143 3.53 3.94 -0.32
CA VAL A 143 2.71 3.90 -1.54
C VAL A 143 1.38 4.60 -1.27
N LEU A 144 1.13 5.68 -1.98
CA LEU A 144 -0.15 6.37 -1.94
C LEU A 144 -1.10 5.75 -2.95
N ILE A 145 -2.32 5.48 -2.51
CA ILE A 145 -3.48 5.26 -3.37
C ILE A 145 -4.44 6.42 -3.15
N ASP A 146 -4.82 7.10 -4.23
CA ASP A 146 -5.77 8.18 -4.20
C ASP A 146 -6.83 8.02 -5.29
N GLY A 147 -8.11 8.30 -4.95
CA GLY A 147 -9.25 8.15 -5.85
C GLY A 147 -10.05 6.85 -5.69
N MET A 148 -9.55 5.86 -4.96
CA MET A 148 -10.28 4.63 -4.70
C MET A 148 -11.38 4.79 -3.65
N PHE A 149 -11.26 5.77 -2.76
CA PHE A 149 -12.34 6.12 -1.84
C PHE A 149 -13.58 6.63 -2.59
N GLN A 150 -13.40 7.42 -3.65
CA GLN A 150 -14.50 7.88 -4.49
C GLN A 150 -15.03 6.79 -5.42
N ALA A 151 -14.15 5.94 -5.96
CA ALA A 151 -14.52 4.91 -6.93
C ALA A 151 -15.16 3.67 -6.27
N TRP A 152 -14.64 3.24 -5.11
CA TRP A 152 -15.17 2.06 -4.41
C TRP A 152 -14.96 2.13 -2.90
N PRO A 153 -15.73 2.97 -2.19
CA PRO A 153 -15.67 3.05 -0.74
C PRO A 153 -16.18 1.76 -0.07
N ARG A 154 -15.92 1.62 1.23
CA ARG A 154 -16.24 0.40 1.99
C ARG A 154 -17.73 0.03 2.05
N HIS A 155 -18.62 0.99 1.88
CA HIS A 155 -20.07 0.82 1.96
C HIS A 155 -20.74 0.53 0.60
N GLN A 156 -19.99 0.66 -0.50
CA GLN A 156 -20.50 0.42 -1.85
C GLN A 156 -20.22 -1.04 -2.28
N LEU A 157 -21.22 -1.67 -2.90
CA LEU A 157 -21.12 -3.08 -3.34
C LEU A 157 -20.27 -3.24 -4.60
N LEU A 158 -20.44 -2.36 -5.58
CA LEU A 158 -19.74 -2.40 -6.86
C LEU A 158 -18.92 -1.13 -7.08
N PRO A 159 -17.78 -1.21 -7.77
CA PRO A 159 -16.99 -0.02 -8.09
C PRO A 159 -17.71 0.87 -9.11
N SER A 160 -17.48 2.17 -9.00
CA SER A 160 -17.83 3.17 -10.01
C SER A 160 -16.62 3.50 -10.88
N PRO A 161 -16.79 3.95 -12.12
CA PRO A 161 -15.69 4.51 -12.89
C PRO A 161 -15.00 5.64 -12.11
N GLY A 162 -13.68 5.71 -12.21
CA GLY A 162 -12.92 6.67 -11.42
C GLY A 162 -11.62 7.12 -12.08
N ASN A 163 -10.90 7.99 -11.37
CA ASN A 163 -9.55 8.39 -11.71
C ASN A 163 -8.66 8.03 -10.52
N VAL A 164 -7.84 7.01 -10.63
CA VAL A 164 -7.02 6.50 -9.53
C VAL A 164 -5.54 6.82 -9.77
N ILE A 165 -4.88 7.28 -8.74
CA ILE A 165 -3.44 7.49 -8.71
C ILE A 165 -2.83 6.49 -7.74
N ILE A 166 -1.76 5.84 -8.19
CA ILE A 166 -0.89 5.01 -7.37
C ILE A 166 0.51 5.62 -7.46
N GLU A 167 1.03 6.09 -6.35
CA GLU A 167 2.37 6.66 -6.30
C GLU A 167 3.26 5.91 -5.33
N TYR A 168 4.41 5.46 -5.82
CA TYR A 168 5.48 4.87 -5.02
C TYR A 168 6.46 5.99 -4.64
N GLY A 169 6.45 6.38 -3.38
CA GLY A 169 7.34 7.40 -2.83
C GLY A 169 8.79 6.92 -2.73
N GLN A 170 9.67 7.84 -2.37
CA GLN A 170 11.09 7.53 -2.15
C GLN A 170 11.25 6.49 -1.04
N PRO A 171 12.10 5.48 -1.22
CA PRO A 171 12.33 4.46 -0.22
C PRO A 171 12.97 5.05 1.05
N VAL A 172 12.51 4.61 2.21
CA VAL A 172 13.18 4.81 3.49
C VAL A 172 14.13 3.64 3.69
N VAL A 173 15.42 3.90 3.56
CA VAL A 173 16.44 2.86 3.65
C VAL A 173 16.87 2.62 5.12
N PRO A 174 17.41 1.44 5.47
CA PRO A 174 17.75 1.09 6.86
C PRO A 174 18.56 2.15 7.60
N GLY A 175 19.61 2.71 6.99
CA GLY A 175 20.42 3.76 7.60
C GLY A 175 19.66 5.03 8.01
N GLN A 176 18.45 5.25 7.48
CA GLN A 176 17.59 6.37 7.86
C GLN A 176 16.70 6.08 9.08
N PHE A 177 16.60 4.82 9.51
CA PHE A 177 15.69 4.44 10.59
C PHE A 177 16.28 3.50 11.65
N GLU A 178 17.55 3.17 11.57
CA GLU A 178 18.22 2.29 12.56
C GLU A 178 18.06 2.81 13.98
N GLU A 179 18.26 4.11 14.17
CA GLU A 179 18.17 4.79 15.47
C GLU A 179 16.73 5.15 15.89
N LEU A 180 15.78 5.11 14.96
CA LEU A 180 14.40 5.48 15.25
C LEU A 180 13.66 4.38 16.01
N SER A 181 12.74 4.75 16.89
CA SER A 181 11.75 3.79 17.41
C SER A 181 10.76 3.37 16.31
N ALA A 182 9.99 2.30 16.56
CA ALA A 182 8.95 1.89 15.61
C ALA A 182 7.88 2.97 15.43
N GLU A 183 7.56 3.72 16.48
CA GLU A 183 6.62 4.83 16.49
C GLU A 183 7.13 6.02 15.68
N GLN A 184 8.42 6.37 15.85
CA GLN A 184 9.06 7.45 15.09
C GLN A 184 9.12 7.12 13.60
N LEU A 185 9.49 5.88 13.26
CA LEU A 185 9.50 5.40 11.88
C LEU A 185 8.08 5.40 11.27
N MET A 186 7.09 4.95 12.03
CA MET A 186 5.68 5.00 11.64
C MET A 186 5.26 6.43 11.31
N GLU A 187 5.52 7.37 12.20
CA GLU A 187 5.12 8.76 12.01
C GLU A 187 5.83 9.39 10.80
N MET A 188 7.12 9.09 10.60
CA MET A 188 7.86 9.52 9.40
C MET A 188 7.16 9.04 8.12
N VAL A 189 6.82 7.76 8.03
CA VAL A 189 6.17 7.19 6.84
C VAL A 189 4.75 7.76 6.68
N ARG A 190 4.01 7.93 7.79
CA ARG A 190 2.68 8.54 7.77
C ARG A 190 2.70 9.96 7.21
N ARG A 191 3.63 10.81 7.68
CA ARG A 191 3.80 12.17 7.16
C ARG A 191 4.12 12.19 5.68
N ARG A 192 4.98 11.29 5.19
CA ARG A 192 5.26 11.16 3.75
C ARG A 192 4.00 10.82 2.94
N LEU A 193 3.19 9.87 3.39
CA LEU A 193 1.93 9.52 2.74
C LEU A 193 0.94 10.71 2.71
N ILE A 194 0.80 11.43 3.83
CA ILE A 194 -0.04 12.62 3.92
C ILE A 194 0.45 13.71 2.96
N ALA A 195 1.76 13.97 2.93
CA ALA A 195 2.34 14.96 2.02
C ALA A 195 2.10 14.60 0.55
N MET A 196 2.23 13.31 0.17
CA MET A 196 1.90 12.81 -1.16
C MET A 196 0.42 13.06 -1.49
N GLN A 197 -0.51 12.76 -0.58
CA GLN A 197 -1.95 12.97 -0.76
C GLN A 197 -2.27 14.46 -0.94
N HIS A 198 -1.74 15.33 -0.09
CA HIS A 198 -1.92 16.77 -0.20
C HIS A 198 -1.36 17.36 -1.51
N ARG A 199 -0.21 16.84 -1.98
CA ARG A 199 0.35 17.25 -3.27
C ARG A 199 -0.60 16.93 -4.41
N TRP A 200 -1.15 15.72 -4.47
CA TRP A 200 -2.10 15.35 -5.53
C TRP A 200 -3.40 16.15 -5.45
N HIS A 201 -3.93 16.44 -4.26
CA HIS A 201 -5.10 17.27 -4.08
C HIS A 201 -4.85 18.76 -4.45
N ARG A 202 -3.59 19.23 -4.37
CA ARG A 202 -3.21 20.54 -4.90
C ARG A 202 -3.17 20.55 -6.42
N LEU A 203 -2.51 19.56 -7.01
CA LEU A 203 -2.34 19.46 -8.47
C LEU A 203 -3.65 19.17 -9.20
N LEU A 204 -4.56 18.46 -8.57
CA LEU A 204 -5.84 18.00 -9.13
C LEU A 204 -6.99 18.40 -8.19
N PRO A 205 -7.44 19.66 -8.23
CA PRO A 205 -8.49 20.16 -7.33
C PRO A 205 -9.80 19.36 -7.35
N GLU A 206 -10.14 18.76 -8.49
CA GLU A 206 -11.31 17.89 -8.65
C GLU A 206 -11.26 16.61 -7.81
N ARG A 207 -10.11 16.28 -7.22
CA ARG A 207 -9.93 15.14 -6.32
C ARG A 207 -10.11 15.45 -4.85
N ARG A 208 -10.22 16.75 -4.52
CA ARG A 208 -10.34 17.20 -3.13
C ARG A 208 -11.58 16.62 -2.48
N LEU A 209 -11.36 16.09 -1.30
CA LEU A 209 -12.43 15.64 -0.42
C LEU A 209 -12.86 16.78 0.51
N GLU A 210 -14.03 16.69 1.10
CA GLU A 210 -14.61 17.76 1.95
C GLU A 210 -13.68 18.20 3.09
N TRP A 211 -12.86 17.29 3.59
CA TRP A 211 -11.93 17.56 4.69
C TRP A 211 -10.63 18.26 4.26
N TYR A 212 -10.33 18.33 2.94
CA TYR A 212 -9.06 18.90 2.48
C TYR A 212 -8.96 20.39 2.80
N ARG A 213 -7.86 20.79 3.41
CA ARG A 213 -7.48 22.19 3.67
C ARG A 213 -6.06 22.42 3.13
N PRO A 214 -5.89 23.37 2.18
CA PRO A 214 -4.58 23.62 1.56
C PRO A 214 -3.50 24.07 2.55
N ASP A 215 -3.90 24.75 3.60
CA ASP A 215 -3.07 25.39 4.63
C ASP A 215 -2.64 24.43 5.75
N GLU A 216 -3.30 23.29 5.87
CA GLU A 216 -2.98 22.25 6.86
C GLU A 216 -1.93 21.24 6.37
N CYS A 217 -1.25 21.53 5.25
CA CYS A 217 -0.22 20.67 4.71
C CYS A 217 1.02 20.68 5.64
N PRO A 218 1.53 19.51 6.05
CA PRO A 218 2.79 19.46 6.80
C PRO A 218 3.94 20.10 6.00
N ASP A 219 4.68 21.01 6.61
CA ASP A 219 5.75 21.82 5.99
C ASP A 219 6.98 21.05 5.49
N GLU A 220 6.93 19.73 5.39
CA GLU A 220 8.09 18.88 5.07
C GLU A 220 8.24 18.54 3.58
N MET A 221 7.85 19.42 2.65
CA MET A 221 8.14 19.19 1.24
C MET A 221 9.38 19.91 0.70
N ASN A 222 10.28 20.37 1.57
CA ASN A 222 11.51 21.04 1.15
C ASN A 222 12.76 20.13 1.20
N THR A 223 12.59 18.81 1.16
CA THR A 223 13.70 17.86 1.02
C THR A 223 13.63 17.13 -0.31
N GLY A 224 14.16 17.78 -1.36
CA GLY A 224 14.73 17.08 -2.51
C GLY A 224 13.72 16.53 -3.52
N CYS A 225 13.07 17.39 -4.28
CA CYS A 225 12.65 17.13 -5.65
C CYS A 225 13.04 18.35 -6.50
N GLU A 226 14.29 18.45 -6.88
CA GLU A 226 14.73 19.02 -8.13
C GLU A 226 14.84 17.92 -9.18
#